data_1e85b8f0590625c4b00e96482d263b98
#
_entry.id   1e85b8f0590625c4b00e96482d263b98
#
_cell.length_a   1.000
_cell.length_b   1.000
_cell.length_c   1.000
_cell.angle_alpha   90.00
_cell.angle_beta   90.00
_cell.angle_gamma   90.00
#
_symmetry.space_group_name_H-M   'P 1'
#
loop_
_entity.id
_entity.type
_entity.pdbx_description
1 polymer ?
#
loop_
_entity_poly.entity_id
_entity_poly.type
_entity_poly.pdbx_seq_one_letter_code
_entity_poly.pdbx_strand_id
1 'polypeptide(L)' 'MELDLSENELVQKSITYLKDQYDEDTVSMNIRKNGIVNGNGVLEVDCTVSIDGTRSDWTKWISFKNGSVTAMRWKMR' A
#
# COMPACT_ATOMS: atom_id res chain seq x y z
N MET A 1 2.15 -19.10 -14.64
CA MET A 1 1.87 -19.15 -13.19
C MET A 1 1.17 -17.85 -12.79
N GLU A 2 0.05 -17.97 -12.13
CA GLU A 2 -0.70 -16.82 -11.68
C GLU A 2 -0.14 -16.31 -10.35
N LEU A 3 -0.02 -14.97 -10.22
CA LEU A 3 0.33 -14.32 -8.97
C LEU A 3 -0.95 -13.88 -8.29
N ASP A 4 -1.58 -14.82 -7.60
CA ASP A 4 -2.86 -14.57 -6.94
C ASP A 4 -2.61 -14.23 -5.48
N LEU A 5 -2.31 -12.95 -5.22
CA LEU A 5 -2.01 -12.45 -3.89
C LEU A 5 -3.29 -12.15 -3.13
N SER A 6 -3.36 -12.61 -1.88
CA SER A 6 -4.45 -12.25 -0.99
C SER A 6 -4.37 -10.77 -0.61
N GLU A 7 -5.48 -10.20 -0.16
CA GLU A 7 -5.50 -8.80 0.28
C GLU A 7 -4.53 -8.58 1.43
N ASN A 8 -4.40 -9.55 2.34
CA ASN A 8 -3.44 -9.47 3.43
C ASN A 8 -2.00 -9.36 2.92
N GLU A 9 -1.65 -10.15 1.89
CA GLU A 9 -0.33 -10.09 1.27
C GLU A 9 -0.09 -8.74 0.58
N LEU A 10 -1.10 -8.21 -0.11
CA LEU A 10 -1.01 -6.89 -0.74
C LEU A 10 -0.78 -5.80 0.30
N VAL A 11 -1.49 -5.85 1.42
CA VAL A 11 -1.32 -4.91 2.52
C VAL A 11 0.08 -5.01 3.11
N GLN A 12 0.58 -6.22 3.37
CA GLN A 12 1.91 -6.41 3.94
C GLN A 12 3.02 -5.90 3.02
N LYS A 13 2.90 -6.16 1.73
CA LYS A 13 3.86 -5.63 0.74
C LYS A 13 3.81 -4.11 0.67
N SER A 14 2.63 -3.53 0.79
CA SER A 14 2.44 -2.07 0.81
C SER A 14 3.09 -1.46 2.05
N ILE A 15 2.87 -2.05 3.22
CA ILE A 15 3.45 -1.58 4.48
C ILE A 15 4.98 -1.62 4.41
N THR A 16 5.54 -2.71 3.90
CA THR A 16 6.99 -2.85 3.72
C THR A 16 7.54 -1.78 2.80
N TYR A 17 6.86 -1.53 1.69
CA TYR A 17 7.26 -0.50 0.74
C TYR A 17 7.28 0.90 1.38
N LEU A 18 6.23 1.23 2.14
CA LEU A 18 6.15 2.54 2.81
C LEU A 18 7.27 2.71 3.84
N LYS A 19 7.62 1.65 4.55
CA LYS A 19 8.71 1.70 5.51
C LYS A 19 10.06 1.86 4.82
N ASP A 20 10.31 1.08 3.77
CA ASP A 20 11.60 1.08 3.08
C ASP A 20 11.85 2.36 2.28
N GLN A 21 10.82 2.91 1.64
CA GLN A 21 10.99 4.05 0.74
C GLN A 21 10.72 5.40 1.41
N TYR A 22 9.87 5.44 2.42
CA TYR A 22 9.42 6.70 3.01
C TYR A 22 9.61 6.78 4.52
N ASP A 23 10.12 5.72 5.13
CA ASP A 23 10.30 5.63 6.59
C ASP A 23 8.98 5.84 7.35
N GLU A 24 7.89 5.38 6.76
CA GLU A 24 6.55 5.48 7.35
C GLU A 24 6.20 4.20 8.09
N ASP A 25 5.82 4.34 9.36
CA ASP A 25 5.29 3.24 10.15
C ASP A 25 3.77 3.23 10.00
N THR A 26 3.23 2.16 9.43
CA THR A 26 1.78 2.06 9.22
C THR A 26 1.06 1.72 10.51
N VAL A 27 0.18 2.62 10.95
CA VAL A 27 -0.67 2.41 12.12
C VAL A 27 -1.91 1.60 11.72
N SER A 28 -2.52 1.96 10.59
CA SER A 28 -3.68 1.23 10.06
C SER A 28 -3.71 1.37 8.54
N MET A 29 -4.28 0.37 7.88
CA MET A 29 -4.46 0.38 6.43
C MET A 29 -5.74 -0.37 6.07
N ASN A 30 -6.64 0.32 5.37
CA ASN A 30 -7.90 -0.25 4.92
C ASN A 30 -7.98 -0.16 3.40
N ILE A 31 -8.24 -1.29 2.75
CA ILE A 31 -8.40 -1.32 1.29
C ILE A 31 -9.75 -0.71 0.93
N ARG A 32 -9.72 0.32 0.09
CA ARG A 32 -10.92 0.93 -0.48
C ARG A 32 -11.30 0.29 -1.80
N LYS A 33 -10.29 -0.02 -2.63
CA LYS A 33 -10.52 -0.60 -3.94
C LYS A 33 -9.33 -1.47 -4.31
N ASN A 34 -9.60 -2.71 -4.64
CA ASN A 34 -8.56 -3.65 -5.07
C ASN A 34 -8.68 -3.86 -6.58
N GLY A 35 -7.77 -3.23 -7.33
CA GLY A 35 -7.67 -3.38 -8.77
C GLY A 35 -6.53 -4.29 -9.20
N ILE A 36 -6.07 -5.16 -8.29
CA ILE A 36 -4.93 -6.05 -8.56
C ILE A 36 -5.43 -7.36 -9.17
N VAL A 37 -4.87 -7.72 -10.33
CA VAL A 37 -5.14 -8.99 -11.01
C VAL A 37 -3.81 -9.61 -11.39
N ASN A 38 -3.57 -10.84 -10.96
CA ASN A 38 -2.31 -11.56 -11.22
C ASN A 38 -1.07 -10.76 -10.81
N GLY A 39 -1.17 -10.04 -9.70
CA GLY A 39 -0.06 -9.24 -9.18
C GLY A 39 0.14 -7.91 -9.89
N ASN A 40 -0.80 -7.49 -10.76
CA ASN A 40 -0.67 -6.26 -11.55
C ASN A 40 -1.89 -5.37 -11.34
N GLY A 41 -1.67 -4.08 -11.20
CA GLY A 41 -2.74 -3.10 -11.09
C GLY A 41 -2.49 -2.11 -9.96
N VAL A 42 -3.58 -1.51 -9.47
CA VAL A 42 -3.51 -0.47 -8.43
C VAL A 42 -4.40 -0.85 -7.25
N LEU A 43 -3.84 -0.72 -6.06
CA LEU A 43 -4.54 -0.90 -4.80
C LEU A 43 -4.79 0.47 -4.17
N GLU A 44 -6.06 0.82 -3.98
CA GLU A 44 -6.42 2.08 -3.32
C GLU A 44 -6.69 1.80 -1.84
N VAL A 45 -5.97 2.50 -0.97
CA VAL A 45 -6.07 2.29 0.48
C VAL A 45 -6.21 3.62 1.21
N ASP A 46 -6.94 3.58 2.32
CA ASP A 46 -6.89 4.65 3.33
C ASP A 46 -5.99 4.16 4.46
N CYS A 47 -4.99 4.95 4.80
CA CYS A 47 -4.06 4.56 5.83
C CYS A 47 -3.71 5.71 6.76
N THR A 48 -3.34 5.34 7.98
CA THR A 48 -2.73 6.24 8.95
C THR A 48 -1.31 5.78 9.16
N VAL A 49 -0.38 6.70 9.00
CA VAL A 49 1.05 6.40 9.20
C VAL A 49 1.62 7.29 10.28
N SER A 50 2.74 6.85 10.85
CA SER A 50 3.47 7.60 11.87
C SER A 50 4.92 7.78 11.42
N ILE A 51 5.42 9.00 11.57
CA ILE A 51 6.83 9.35 11.37
C ILE A 51 7.28 10.07 12.62
N ASP A 52 8.25 9.50 13.32
CA ASP A 52 8.79 10.06 14.58
C ASP A 52 7.68 10.40 15.58
N GLY A 53 6.69 9.53 15.68
CA GLY A 53 5.57 9.68 16.61
C GLY A 53 4.46 10.61 16.14
N THR A 54 4.61 11.24 14.98
CA THR A 54 3.58 12.12 14.42
C THR A 54 2.74 11.34 13.41
N ARG A 55 1.43 11.27 13.66
CA ARG A 55 0.49 10.56 12.79
C ARG A 55 -0.09 11.46 11.73
N SER A 56 -0.34 10.88 10.55
CA SER A 56 -1.04 11.55 9.46
C SER A 56 -1.90 10.57 8.69
N ASP A 57 -2.99 11.08 8.12
CA ASP A 57 -3.98 10.27 7.40
C ASP A 57 -3.87 10.54 5.90
N TRP A 58 -3.85 9.45 5.13
CA TRP A 58 -3.65 9.52 3.68
C TRP A 58 -4.58 8.58 2.94
N THR A 59 -4.89 8.93 1.70
CA THR A 59 -5.35 7.96 0.70
C THR A 59 -4.16 7.70 -0.22
N LYS A 60 -3.85 6.43 -0.44
CA LYS A 60 -2.70 6.03 -1.26
C LYS A 60 -3.14 5.07 -2.36
N TRP A 61 -2.54 5.25 -3.53
CA TRP A 61 -2.73 4.37 -4.69
C TRP A 61 -1.41 3.67 -4.93
N ILE A 62 -1.39 2.36 -4.66
CA ILE A 62 -0.16 1.58 -4.68
C ILE A 62 -0.16 0.72 -5.93
N SER A 63 0.80 0.97 -6.81
CA SER A 63 0.91 0.27 -8.08
C SER A 63 1.73 -0.99 -7.92
N PHE A 64 1.19 -2.10 -8.40
CA PHE A 64 1.85 -3.40 -8.37
C PHE A 64 2.15 -3.87 -9.79
N LYS A 65 3.27 -4.55 -9.94
CA LYS A 65 3.65 -5.24 -11.17
C LYS A 65 4.34 -6.53 -10.80
N ASN A 66 3.83 -7.66 -11.31
CA ASN A 66 4.35 -8.99 -11.02
C ASN A 66 4.49 -9.25 -9.51
N GLY A 67 3.50 -8.80 -8.74
CA GLY A 67 3.44 -9.02 -7.31
C GLY A 67 4.32 -8.12 -6.46
N SER A 68 4.98 -7.13 -7.07
CA SER A 68 5.84 -6.18 -6.36
C SER A 68 5.33 -4.77 -6.51
N VAL A 69 5.49 -3.96 -5.46
CA VAL A 69 5.15 -2.54 -5.53
C VAL A 69 6.17 -1.82 -6.39
N THR A 70 5.71 -1.07 -7.39
CA THR A 70 6.58 -0.34 -8.32
C THR A 70 6.48 1.17 -8.18
N ALA A 71 5.34 1.68 -7.69
CA ALA A 71 5.11 3.11 -7.53
C ALA A 71 3.99 3.35 -6.53
N MET A 72 3.88 4.57 -6.03
CA MET A 72 2.83 4.95 -5.12
C MET A 72 2.49 6.42 -5.32
N ARG A 73 1.19 6.72 -5.33
CA ARG A 73 0.67 8.08 -5.32
C ARG A 73 -0.10 8.28 -4.04
N TRP A 74 -0.24 9.53 -3.60
CA TRP A 74 -0.89 9.82 -2.33
C TRP A 74 -1.64 11.14 -2.36
N LYS A 75 -2.61 11.23 -1.46
CA LYS A 75 -3.35 12.47 -1.21
C LYS A 75 -3.62 12.53 0.29
N MET A 76 -3.30 13.65 0.92
CA MET A 76 -3.61 13.85 2.33
C MET A 76 -5.12 13.99 2.52
N ARG A 77 -5.66 13.29 3.53
CA ARG A 77 -7.08 13.38 3.89
C ARG A 77 -7.35 14.54 4.82
#